data_c48703c595ea703eca24cee83e243f3a
#
_entry.id   c48703c595ea703eca24cee83e243f3a
#
_cell.length_a   1.000
_cell.length_b   1.000
_cell.length_c   1.000
_cell.angle_alpha   90.00
_cell.angle_beta   90.00
_cell.angle_gamma   90.00
#
_symmetry.space_group_name_H-M   'P 1'
#
loop_
_entity.id
_entity.type
_entity.pdbx_description
1 polymer ?
#
loop_
_entity_poly.entity_id
_entity_poly.type
_entity_poly.pdbx_seq_one_letter_code
_entity_poly.pdbx_strand_id
1 'polypeptide(L)'
;MTYVLQNVVFPLDRDPDLLPLYVDPETWSTIADEPVRVSSRAQIGNILDRRRARIVAGRRVSFGTYFNAFPASYSQHWTAVRDVRLRIRTTGPATILVYRSTGTGARQRIDTREVDGAAESVFDLVLDQYSDGGWIWFDIVADEKNAVFEGAEWTTEQEPARTGKASIGITTYNKPDYCIW
;
A
#
# COMPACT_ATOMS: atom_id res chain seq x y z
N MET A 1 6.27 18.80 12.61
CA MET A 1 6.89 18.57 11.28
C MET A 1 6.54 17.15 10.87
N THR A 2 6.15 16.90 9.62
CA THR A 2 5.73 15.57 9.20
C THR A 2 6.89 14.85 8.52
N TYR A 3 7.18 13.63 8.94
CA TYR A 3 8.23 12.77 8.39
C TYR A 3 7.60 11.60 7.64
N VAL A 4 8.05 11.34 6.42
CA VAL A 4 7.59 10.20 5.62
C VAL A 4 8.34 8.94 6.06
N LEU A 5 7.59 7.93 6.50
CA LEU A 5 8.12 6.62 6.87
C LEU A 5 8.21 5.68 5.68
N GLN A 6 7.17 5.68 4.85
CA GLN A 6 7.07 4.81 3.69
C GLN A 6 6.15 5.45 2.63
N ASN A 7 6.55 5.37 1.37
CA ASN A 7 5.69 5.72 0.24
C ASN A 7 5.05 4.45 -0.32
N VAL A 8 3.78 4.56 -0.73
CA VAL A 8 3.12 3.54 -1.52
C VAL A 8 3.54 3.70 -2.98
N VAL A 9 4.04 2.62 -3.57
CA VAL A 9 4.68 2.66 -4.89
C VAL A 9 4.27 1.48 -5.77
N PHE A 10 4.48 1.61 -7.08
CA PHE A 10 4.35 0.57 -8.09
C PHE A 10 5.71 0.23 -8.71
N PRO A 11 5.86 -0.93 -9.38
CA PRO A 11 7.10 -1.29 -10.05
C PRO A 11 7.48 -0.27 -11.13
N LEU A 12 8.79 0.03 -11.25
CA LEU A 12 9.32 1.00 -12.22
C LEU A 12 9.13 0.54 -13.67
N ASP A 13 9.50 -0.71 -13.92
CA ASP A 13 9.62 -1.25 -15.28
C ASP A 13 8.31 -1.82 -15.81
N ARG A 14 7.21 -1.63 -15.06
CA ARG A 14 5.91 -2.24 -15.37
C ARG A 14 6.01 -3.74 -15.61
N ASP A 15 6.93 -4.41 -14.91
CA ASP A 15 7.06 -5.85 -14.96
C ASP A 15 5.84 -6.51 -14.29
N PRO A 16 5.04 -7.27 -15.04
CA PRO A 16 3.86 -7.92 -14.50
C PRO A 16 4.19 -8.99 -13.46
N ASP A 17 5.38 -9.57 -13.49
CA ASP A 17 5.78 -10.61 -12.55
C ASP A 17 6.14 -10.03 -11.17
N LEU A 18 6.49 -8.73 -11.12
CA LEU A 18 6.73 -8.00 -9.88
C LEU A 18 5.45 -7.42 -9.26
N LEU A 19 4.38 -7.29 -10.04
CA LEU A 19 3.15 -6.63 -9.60
C LEU A 19 2.58 -7.16 -8.28
N PRO A 20 2.55 -8.50 -8.02
CA PRO A 20 2.03 -9.05 -6.77
C PRO A 20 2.79 -8.60 -5.50
N LEU A 21 4.00 -8.09 -5.63
CA LEU A 21 4.76 -7.53 -4.51
C LEU A 21 4.30 -6.11 -4.12
N TYR A 22 3.55 -5.44 -5.00
CA TYR A 22 3.10 -4.05 -4.84
C TYR A 22 1.59 -3.91 -4.67
N VAL A 23 0.80 -4.71 -5.37
CA VAL A 23 -0.66 -4.76 -5.26
C VAL A 23 -1.13 -6.19 -5.39
N ASP A 24 -2.26 -6.52 -4.76
CA ASP A 24 -2.86 -7.83 -4.90
C ASP A 24 -3.67 -7.92 -6.21
N PRO A 25 -3.20 -8.67 -7.21
CA PRO A 25 -3.87 -8.79 -8.49
C PRO A 25 -5.21 -9.54 -8.40
N GLU A 26 -5.41 -10.39 -7.40
CA GLU A 26 -6.67 -11.12 -7.23
C GLU A 26 -7.80 -10.17 -6.83
N THR A 27 -7.53 -9.22 -5.95
CA THR A 27 -8.53 -8.21 -5.58
C THR A 27 -8.86 -7.29 -6.74
N TRP A 28 -7.91 -7.03 -7.63
CA TRP A 28 -8.15 -6.19 -8.81
C TRP A 28 -9.04 -6.87 -9.86
N SER A 29 -9.19 -8.18 -9.79
CA SER A 29 -9.92 -8.98 -10.77
C SER A 29 -11.36 -9.33 -10.39
N THR A 30 -11.79 -9.11 -9.14
CA THR A 30 -13.12 -9.51 -8.69
C THR A 30 -14.22 -8.61 -9.25
N ILE A 31 -14.96 -9.12 -10.23
CA ILE A 31 -16.38 -8.79 -10.43
C ILE A 31 -17.15 -9.69 -9.48
N ALA A 32 -18.23 -9.17 -8.89
CA ALA A 32 -19.09 -9.92 -7.98
C ALA A 32 -19.24 -11.40 -8.41
N ASP A 33 -18.91 -12.29 -7.48
CA ASP A 33 -19.19 -13.73 -7.47
C ASP A 33 -18.43 -14.68 -8.40
N GLU A 34 -17.54 -14.22 -9.30
CA GLU A 34 -16.65 -15.15 -10.01
C GLU A 34 -15.19 -14.67 -9.98
N PRO A 35 -14.22 -15.52 -9.56
CA PRO A 35 -12.80 -15.20 -9.62
C PRO A 35 -12.35 -15.25 -11.08
N VAL A 36 -12.49 -14.16 -11.80
CA VAL A 36 -11.84 -14.00 -13.10
C VAL A 36 -10.35 -13.81 -12.83
N ARG A 37 -9.55 -14.83 -13.10
CA ARG A 37 -8.08 -14.72 -13.12
C ARG A 37 -7.68 -13.79 -14.26
N VAL A 38 -7.61 -12.50 -13.97
CA VAL A 38 -7.02 -11.52 -14.88
C VAL A 38 -5.51 -11.61 -14.72
N SER A 39 -4.80 -11.82 -15.81
CA SER A 39 -3.33 -11.93 -15.76
C SER A 39 -2.72 -10.62 -15.23
N SER A 40 -1.62 -10.70 -14.50
CA SER A 40 -0.86 -9.54 -14.03
C SER A 40 -0.51 -8.58 -15.18
N ARG A 41 -0.34 -9.09 -16.41
CA ARG A 41 -0.12 -8.28 -17.62
C ARG A 41 -1.29 -7.36 -17.95
N ALA A 42 -2.53 -7.80 -17.78
CA ALA A 42 -3.71 -6.95 -18.01
C ALA A 42 -3.83 -5.86 -16.93
N GLN A 43 -3.38 -6.14 -15.71
CA GLN A 43 -3.42 -5.20 -14.59
C GLN A 43 -2.34 -4.12 -14.69
N ILE A 44 -1.16 -4.44 -15.21
CA ILE A 44 -0.05 -3.49 -15.33
C ILE A 44 -0.42 -2.27 -16.18
N GLY A 45 -1.34 -2.42 -17.14
CA GLY A 45 -1.87 -1.35 -17.96
C GLY A 45 -2.66 -0.28 -17.18
N ASN A 46 -3.11 -0.60 -15.97
CA ASN A 46 -3.79 0.34 -15.09
C ASN A 46 -2.80 1.21 -14.27
N ILE A 47 -1.52 0.86 -14.22
CA ILE A 47 -0.48 1.66 -13.57
C ILE A 47 -0.13 2.82 -14.49
N LEU A 48 -0.33 4.05 -14.00
CA LEU A 48 -0.05 5.27 -14.74
C LEU A 48 1.43 5.67 -14.60
N ASP A 49 1.94 5.58 -13.38
CA ASP A 49 3.35 5.80 -13.05
C ASP A 49 3.71 5.12 -11.72
N ARG A 50 4.88 5.43 -11.17
CA ARG A 50 5.38 4.84 -9.91
C ARG A 50 4.46 5.05 -8.71
N ARG A 51 3.57 6.04 -8.73
CA ARG A 51 2.72 6.41 -7.59
C ARG A 51 1.23 6.37 -7.89
N ARG A 52 0.85 6.31 -9.17
CA ARG A 52 -0.55 6.45 -9.59
C ARG A 52 -1.03 5.22 -10.34
N ALA A 53 -2.30 4.89 -10.09
CA ALA A 53 -2.97 3.82 -10.81
C ALA A 53 -4.45 4.15 -11.03
N ARG A 54 -4.99 3.69 -12.16
CA ARG A 54 -6.42 3.74 -12.44
C ARG A 54 -7.09 2.51 -11.83
N ILE A 55 -8.18 2.73 -11.13
CA ILE A 55 -9.04 1.67 -10.58
C ILE A 55 -10.33 1.68 -11.39
N VAL A 56 -10.62 0.58 -12.05
CA VAL A 56 -11.81 0.44 -12.90
C VAL A 56 -13.06 0.35 -12.02
N ALA A 57 -14.17 0.92 -12.48
CA ALA A 57 -15.47 0.89 -11.80
C ALA A 57 -15.85 -0.52 -11.33
N GLY A 58 -16.35 -0.64 -10.12
CA GLY A 58 -16.70 -1.90 -9.47
C GLY A 58 -15.50 -2.77 -9.07
N ARG A 59 -14.27 -2.28 -9.20
CA ARG A 59 -13.06 -3.03 -8.84
C ARG A 59 -12.48 -2.61 -7.52
N ARG A 60 -11.85 -3.55 -6.86
CA ARG A 60 -11.09 -3.37 -5.63
C ARG A 60 -9.61 -3.58 -5.91
N VAL A 61 -8.75 -2.76 -5.32
CA VAL A 61 -7.30 -2.91 -5.33
C VAL A 61 -6.84 -2.95 -3.89
N SER A 62 -6.05 -3.96 -3.53
CA SER A 62 -5.46 -4.09 -2.20
C SER A 62 -3.98 -3.78 -2.22
N PHE A 63 -3.54 -2.99 -1.24
CA PHE A 63 -2.14 -2.65 -0.97
C PHE A 63 -1.58 -3.46 0.22
N GLY A 64 -2.26 -4.56 0.58
CA GLY A 64 -1.82 -5.52 1.60
C GLY A 64 -0.71 -6.44 1.11
N THR A 65 0.38 -5.86 0.60
CA THR A 65 1.47 -6.53 -0.11
C THR A 65 2.83 -6.19 0.50
N TYR A 66 3.86 -6.89 0.06
CA TYR A 66 5.19 -6.80 0.65
C TYR A 66 5.76 -5.37 0.69
N PHE A 67 5.62 -4.60 -0.40
CA PHE A 67 6.19 -3.25 -0.48
C PHE A 67 5.25 -2.15 0.02
N ASN A 68 3.94 -2.35 0.10
CA ASN A 68 3.00 -1.28 0.37
C ASN A 68 2.26 -1.38 1.71
N ALA A 69 2.22 -2.58 2.32
CA ALA A 69 1.73 -2.70 3.68
C ALA A 69 2.73 -2.10 4.68
N PHE A 70 2.22 -1.42 5.69
CA PHE A 70 3.04 -0.83 6.75
C PHE A 70 3.34 -1.87 7.84
N PRO A 71 4.62 -2.07 8.21
CA PRO A 71 5.02 -3.05 9.21
C PRO A 71 4.82 -2.51 10.63
N ALA A 72 3.57 -2.48 11.09
CA ALA A 72 3.18 -1.84 12.35
C ALA A 72 3.86 -2.47 13.57
N SER A 73 3.84 -3.79 13.67
CA SER A 73 4.48 -4.51 14.77
C SER A 73 5.99 -4.27 14.81
N TYR A 74 6.65 -4.29 13.66
CA TYR A 74 8.07 -3.97 13.59
C TYR A 74 8.35 -2.53 14.06
N SER A 75 7.59 -1.57 13.58
CA SER A 75 7.75 -0.16 13.95
C SER A 75 7.52 0.06 15.43
N GLN A 76 6.51 -0.58 16.02
CA GLN A 76 6.22 -0.51 17.45
C GLN A 76 7.36 -1.05 18.32
N HIS A 77 7.93 -2.22 17.94
CA HIS A 77 8.93 -2.88 18.78
C HIS A 77 10.34 -2.30 18.63
N TRP A 78 10.71 -1.88 17.44
CA TRP A 78 12.09 -1.57 17.09
C TRP A 78 12.37 -0.10 16.82
N THR A 79 11.33 0.74 16.87
CA THR A 79 11.46 2.18 16.69
C THR A 79 10.78 2.96 17.82
N ALA A 80 11.02 4.26 17.84
CA ALA A 80 10.31 5.16 18.75
C ALA A 80 8.92 5.59 18.21
N VAL A 81 8.54 5.20 17.00
CA VAL A 81 7.28 5.59 16.38
C VAL A 81 6.11 4.95 17.11
N ARG A 82 5.15 5.77 17.54
CA ARG A 82 3.91 5.34 18.21
C ARG A 82 2.66 5.75 17.46
N ASP A 83 2.72 6.89 16.78
CA ASP A 83 1.61 7.45 16.01
C ASP A 83 2.01 7.47 14.53
N VAL A 84 1.17 6.87 13.71
CA VAL A 84 1.35 6.81 12.27
C VAL A 84 0.10 7.37 11.60
N ARG A 85 0.31 8.17 10.58
CA ARG A 85 -0.76 8.73 9.76
C ARG A 85 -0.65 8.18 8.35
N LEU A 86 -1.71 7.53 7.90
CA LEU A 86 -1.89 7.12 6.52
C LEU A 86 -2.59 8.23 5.76
N ARG A 87 -1.95 8.77 4.74
CA ARG A 87 -2.50 9.79 3.84
C ARG A 87 -2.70 9.18 2.46
N ILE A 88 -3.93 9.25 1.93
CA ILE A 88 -4.30 8.68 0.63
C ILE A 88 -4.92 9.78 -0.20
N ARG A 89 -4.46 9.94 -1.44
CA ARG A 89 -5.04 10.86 -2.42
C ARG A 89 -5.70 10.06 -3.53
N THR A 90 -6.96 10.41 -3.80
CA THR A 90 -7.77 9.79 -4.86
C THR A 90 -8.49 10.85 -5.68
N THR A 91 -8.86 10.48 -6.91
CA THR A 91 -9.77 11.26 -7.76
C THR A 91 -10.86 10.35 -8.28
N GLY A 92 -12.13 10.77 -8.16
CA GLY A 92 -13.31 9.99 -8.48
C GLY A 92 -13.92 9.30 -7.26
N PRO A 93 -15.15 8.77 -7.40
CA PRO A 93 -15.87 8.11 -6.31
C PRO A 93 -15.21 6.80 -5.94
N ALA A 94 -14.90 6.63 -4.66
CA ALA A 94 -14.25 5.43 -4.15
C ALA A 94 -14.52 5.22 -2.66
N THR A 95 -14.42 3.97 -2.23
CA THR A 95 -14.44 3.58 -0.83
C THR A 95 -13.06 3.10 -0.42
N ILE A 96 -12.49 3.73 0.59
CA ILE A 96 -11.20 3.36 1.19
C ILE A 96 -11.47 2.51 2.42
N LEU A 97 -10.84 1.34 2.48
CA LEU A 97 -10.96 0.37 3.56
C LEU A 97 -9.60 0.16 4.19
N VAL A 98 -9.45 0.44 5.47
CA VAL A 98 -8.18 0.24 6.19
C VAL A 98 -8.24 -1.05 7.01
N TYR A 99 -7.20 -1.85 6.92
CA TYR A 99 -7.10 -3.17 7.54
C TYR A 99 -5.83 -3.32 8.38
N ARG A 100 -5.90 -4.27 9.31
CA ARG A 100 -4.72 -4.81 9.98
C ARG A 100 -4.71 -6.34 9.93
N SER A 101 -3.55 -6.94 10.10
CA SER A 101 -3.43 -8.33 10.48
C SER A 101 -3.38 -8.46 12.00
N THR A 102 -4.05 -9.48 12.54
CA THR A 102 -3.93 -9.86 13.95
C THR A 102 -2.69 -10.75 14.17
N GLY A 103 -2.34 -11.05 15.42
CA GLY A 103 -1.26 -11.97 15.76
C GLY A 103 -1.46 -13.41 15.23
N THR A 104 -2.71 -13.79 14.92
CA THR A 104 -3.04 -15.08 14.28
C THR A 104 -3.05 -15.00 12.75
N GLY A 105 -2.71 -13.83 12.16
CA GLY A 105 -2.73 -13.59 10.72
C GLY A 105 -4.12 -13.28 10.14
N ALA A 106 -5.16 -13.21 10.98
CA ALA A 106 -6.49 -12.84 10.50
C ALA A 106 -6.55 -11.36 10.08
N ARG A 107 -7.29 -11.08 9.01
CA ARG A 107 -7.55 -9.72 8.53
C ARG A 107 -8.70 -9.10 9.33
N GLN A 108 -8.47 -7.90 9.86
CA GLN A 108 -9.49 -7.10 10.54
C GLN A 108 -9.56 -5.71 9.90
N ARG A 109 -10.77 -5.30 9.49
CA ARG A 109 -11.02 -3.93 9.06
C ARG A 109 -11.10 -3.02 10.27
N ILE A 110 -10.36 -1.91 10.25
CA ILE A 110 -10.26 -0.96 11.35
C ILE A 110 -10.88 0.40 11.02
N ASP A 111 -10.97 0.75 9.73
CA ASP A 111 -11.61 2.00 9.30
C ASP A 111 -12.19 1.88 7.88
N THR A 112 -13.12 2.77 7.54
CA THR A 112 -13.75 2.89 6.23
C THR A 112 -14.08 4.34 5.94
N ARG A 113 -13.79 4.81 4.71
CA ARG A 113 -14.14 6.16 4.27
C ARG A 113 -14.60 6.18 2.81
N GLU A 114 -15.75 6.74 2.58
CA GLU A 114 -16.25 7.04 1.24
C GLU A 114 -15.77 8.44 0.82
N VAL A 115 -15.34 8.55 -0.43
CA VAL A 115 -14.88 9.78 -1.05
C VAL A 115 -15.56 9.99 -2.39
N ASP A 116 -15.85 11.25 -2.72
CA ASP A 116 -16.42 11.65 -4.00
C ASP A 116 -15.56 12.76 -4.60
N GLY A 117 -15.05 12.54 -5.81
CA GLY A 117 -14.18 13.49 -6.49
C GLY A 117 -12.71 13.43 -6.05
N ALA A 118 -12.03 14.57 -6.14
CA ALA A 118 -10.65 14.70 -5.72
C ALA A 118 -10.58 14.91 -4.20
N ALA A 119 -9.96 13.98 -3.50
CA ALA A 119 -9.90 14.00 -2.04
C ALA A 119 -8.55 13.53 -1.50
N GLU A 120 -8.16 14.09 -0.36
CA GLU A 120 -7.14 13.54 0.52
C GLU A 120 -7.83 12.96 1.76
N SER A 121 -7.64 11.68 2.00
CA SER A 121 -8.11 10.99 3.20
C SER A 121 -6.95 10.76 4.13
N VAL A 122 -7.15 11.07 5.41
CA VAL A 122 -6.13 10.93 6.45
C VAL A 122 -6.68 10.03 7.55
N PHE A 123 -5.92 8.99 7.92
CA PHE A 123 -6.24 8.05 9.00
C PHE A 123 -5.15 8.12 10.05
N ASP A 124 -5.51 8.50 11.27
CA ASP A 124 -4.61 8.51 12.41
C ASP A 124 -4.64 7.15 13.10
N LEU A 125 -3.47 6.54 13.27
CA LEU A 125 -3.30 5.17 13.76
C LEU A 125 -2.32 5.17 14.93
N VAL A 126 -2.79 4.75 16.10
CA VAL A 126 -1.96 4.61 17.31
C VAL A 126 -1.45 3.18 17.37
N LEU A 127 -0.15 2.98 17.19
CA LEU A 127 0.46 1.63 17.06
C LEU A 127 0.31 0.78 18.32
N ASP A 128 0.24 1.39 19.49
CA ASP A 128 0.08 0.66 20.76
C ASP A 128 -1.24 -0.12 20.85
N GLN A 129 -2.23 0.25 20.05
CA GLN A 129 -3.50 -0.48 19.94
C GLN A 129 -3.39 -1.78 19.13
N TYR A 130 -2.24 -2.01 18.47
CA TYR A 130 -2.01 -3.12 17.54
C TYR A 130 -0.86 -4.02 17.97
N SER A 131 -0.65 -4.19 19.28
CA SER A 131 0.47 -4.95 19.83
C SER A 131 0.49 -6.43 19.41
N ASP A 132 -0.68 -6.98 19.05
CA ASP A 132 -0.85 -8.34 18.56
C ASP A 132 -0.80 -8.45 17.02
N GLY A 133 -0.76 -7.31 16.30
CA GLY A 133 -0.83 -7.26 14.85
C GLY A 133 0.53 -7.04 14.19
N GLY A 134 0.68 -7.53 12.95
CA GLY A 134 1.93 -7.42 12.17
C GLY A 134 1.94 -6.27 11.20
N TRP A 135 0.87 -6.12 10.42
CA TRP A 135 0.79 -5.22 9.26
C TRP A 135 -0.49 -4.41 9.27
N ILE A 136 -0.40 -3.19 8.75
CA ILE A 136 -1.56 -2.34 8.43
C ILE A 136 -1.49 -2.01 6.94
N TRP A 137 -2.63 -2.05 6.26
CA TRP A 137 -2.74 -1.71 4.85
C TRP A 137 -4.11 -1.13 4.53
N PHE A 138 -4.31 -0.77 3.29
CA PHE A 138 -5.60 -0.31 2.82
C PHE A 138 -5.96 -0.93 1.48
N ASP A 139 -7.26 -0.92 1.19
CA ASP A 139 -7.81 -1.26 -0.11
C ASP A 139 -8.61 -0.06 -0.63
N ILE A 140 -8.72 0.06 -1.92
CA ILE A 140 -9.58 1.04 -2.58
C ILE A 140 -10.56 0.31 -3.49
N VAL A 141 -11.83 0.61 -3.32
CA VAL A 141 -12.91 0.14 -4.20
C VAL A 141 -13.37 1.33 -5.01
N ALA A 142 -13.29 1.25 -6.34
CA ALA A 142 -13.92 2.23 -7.21
C ALA A 142 -15.40 1.86 -7.36
N ASP A 143 -16.29 2.80 -7.08
CA ASP A 143 -17.73 2.55 -7.05
C ASP A 143 -18.31 2.43 -8.48
N GLU A 144 -19.28 3.25 -8.85
CA GLU A 144 -19.93 3.18 -10.17
C GLU A 144 -19.09 3.74 -11.32
N LYS A 145 -18.03 4.50 -11.01
CA LYS A 145 -17.16 5.13 -12.00
C LYS A 145 -15.70 4.77 -11.70
N ASN A 146 -14.85 4.91 -12.72
CA ASN A 146 -13.40 4.76 -12.52
C ASN A 146 -12.90 5.79 -11.51
N ALA A 147 -12.02 5.36 -10.64
CA ALA A 147 -11.25 6.22 -9.76
C ALA A 147 -9.76 6.20 -10.14
N VAL A 148 -9.03 7.21 -9.71
CA VAL A 148 -7.57 7.23 -9.83
C VAL A 148 -7.00 7.31 -8.41
N PHE A 149 -6.13 6.35 -8.11
CA PHE A 149 -5.24 6.43 -6.96
C PHE A 149 -4.09 7.36 -7.34
N GLU A 150 -3.98 8.50 -6.67
CA GLU A 150 -2.97 9.55 -6.94
C GLU A 150 -1.72 9.42 -6.06
N GLY A 151 -1.75 8.49 -5.10
CA GLY A 151 -0.66 8.20 -4.21
C GLY A 151 -1.07 8.07 -2.75
N ALA A 152 -0.22 7.41 -1.98
CA ALA A 152 -0.34 7.37 -0.52
C ALA A 152 1.03 7.34 0.14
N GLU A 153 1.03 7.74 1.41
CA GLU A 153 2.22 7.75 2.24
C GLU A 153 1.87 7.45 3.70
N TRP A 154 2.77 6.75 4.36
CA TRP A 154 2.78 6.55 5.80
C TRP A 154 3.69 7.58 6.43
N THR A 155 3.18 8.36 7.36
CA THR A 155 3.89 9.49 7.96
C THR A 155 3.79 9.46 9.47
N THR A 156 4.69 10.20 10.13
CA THR A 156 4.64 10.46 11.57
C THR A 156 5.02 11.91 11.85
N GLU A 157 4.58 12.44 12.96
CA GLU A 157 5.03 13.74 13.46
C GLU A 157 6.23 13.61 14.43
N GLN A 158 6.57 12.39 14.79
CA GLN A 158 7.68 12.10 15.66
C GLN A 158 9.00 12.29 14.93
N GLU A 159 9.88 13.10 15.52
CA GLU A 159 11.21 13.34 14.96
C GLU A 159 12.05 12.07 15.02
N PRO A 160 12.75 11.69 13.92
CA PRO A 160 13.63 10.54 13.93
C PRO A 160 14.78 10.74 14.93
N ALA A 161 14.98 9.77 15.82
CA ALA A 161 16.04 9.81 16.84
C ALA A 161 17.44 9.80 16.23
N ARG A 162 17.58 9.30 15.00
CA ARG A 162 18.83 9.30 14.24
C ARG A 162 18.54 9.60 12.77
N THR A 163 19.36 10.47 12.20
CA THR A 163 19.44 10.70 10.76
C THR A 163 20.77 10.13 10.27
N GLY A 164 20.74 9.35 9.20
CA GLY A 164 21.96 8.73 8.68
C GLY A 164 21.74 8.15 7.29
N LYS A 165 22.83 7.69 6.69
CA LYS A 165 22.79 6.97 5.42
C LYS A 165 22.56 5.48 5.70
N ALA A 166 21.67 4.87 4.95
CA ALA A 166 21.54 3.41 4.92
C ALA A 166 22.63 2.82 4.04
N SER A 167 23.20 1.68 4.48
CA SER A 167 24.07 0.86 3.65
C SER A 167 23.25 -0.30 3.10
N ILE A 168 23.36 -0.56 1.81
CA ILE A 168 22.71 -1.68 1.14
C ILE A 168 23.80 -2.69 0.78
N GLY A 169 23.68 -3.91 1.34
CA GLY A 169 24.50 -5.05 0.93
C GLY A 169 23.68 -5.94 -0.01
N ILE A 170 24.22 -6.19 -1.21
CA ILE A 170 23.60 -7.08 -2.18
C ILE A 170 24.49 -8.31 -2.33
N THR A 171 23.95 -9.49 -2.00
CA THR A 171 24.61 -10.76 -2.25
C THR A 171 24.11 -11.30 -3.59
N THR A 172 25.03 -11.51 -4.53
CA THR A 172 24.72 -12.04 -5.85
C THR A 172 25.62 -13.22 -6.16
N TYR A 173 25.07 -14.23 -6.83
CA TYR A 173 25.84 -15.35 -7.34
C TYR A 173 25.88 -15.30 -8.87
N ASN A 174 27.07 -14.98 -9.42
CA ASN A 174 27.37 -14.98 -10.86
C ASN A 174 26.41 -14.13 -11.74
N LYS A 175 25.84 -13.05 -11.18
CA LYS A 175 24.96 -12.12 -11.92
C LYS A 175 25.26 -10.65 -11.57
N PRO A 176 26.52 -10.16 -11.74
CA PRO A 176 26.89 -8.81 -11.38
C PRO A 176 26.13 -7.75 -12.16
N ASP A 177 25.78 -8.05 -13.42
CA ASP A 177 25.13 -7.07 -14.31
C ASP A 177 23.73 -6.66 -13.84
N TYR A 178 23.03 -7.50 -13.05
CA TYR A 178 21.73 -7.17 -12.45
C TYR A 178 21.83 -6.26 -11.25
N CYS A 179 23.01 -6.00 -10.72
CA CYS A 179 23.25 -5.18 -9.54
C CYS A 179 23.74 -3.77 -9.85
N ILE A 180 24.01 -3.45 -11.12
CA ILE A 180 24.69 -2.23 -11.57
C ILE A 180 23.71 -1.17 -12.14
N TRP A 181 22.40 -1.42 -12.05
CA TRP A 181 21.37 -0.50 -12.55
C TRP A 181 20.89 0.50 -11.49
#